data_c811eeb4f8bd48f5ae1c46d8792a43f5
#
_entry.id   c811eeb4f8bd48f5ae1c46d8792a43f5
#
_cell.length_a   1.000
_cell.length_b   1.000
_cell.length_c   1.000
_cell.angle_alpha   90.00
_cell.angle_beta   90.00
_cell.angle_gamma   90.00
#
_symmetry.space_group_name_H-M   'P 1'
#
loop_
_entity.id
_entity.type
_entity.pdbx_description
1 polymer ?
#
loop_
_entity_poly.entity_id
_entity_poly.type
_entity_poly.pdbx_seq_one_letter_code
_entity_poly.pdbx_strand_id
1 'polypeptide(L)'
;MTRRLDSGFLVVLLISLLAVWPFLSRASLPEGTDAELHIFRLHELGYLVRGGEFYPRWAPNFYHAYGYPIFNYYAPLTYYLALPLELLPTVDATAASKAVLVGGMLLAGLGLYGFVRDNWGRRAGFVAAALYVYAPYLQYVDPHIRGALPEAFSFAAFPLALWALDRLYRRPAAGPWLASVALVAAVILSHNLMGLFFYALLWAWALWRAVAAAIGSRGQVPASREAGGASNGVGLTDEESPRHAPPATLAPFAALLLGLGLAAFFWLPVLLERNAVNLTTLIGANDNYDFHTHFVGLGELLAASLRPDWGATQPSFRFNLGVAQWLAGLLGLVTLALGLVRRRVEAFFFATMALVVVALMTPLATPLWEAVPFLPYFQFPWRLLGAAAALLAVLGAAGVDALATRLAARPRLALLPTLAGVALPLLLALPLSQPAPWQPFGEVNTLRMSQIENSGRWLGTTSTADYVPATVEMLPPRRPQMVDPLALGLPPDRVNHEAMPDGATVVAEVVRPLTTRYHVSAPKQFRLRLYQFDFPGWRVTVDGQPATTELARPEGLIVVLVPQGEHVVEVRFGSTPARTLAWVVTAGALLLAGLGAW
;
A
#
# COMPACT_ATOMS: atom_id res chain seq x y z
N MET A 1 -15.93 22.17 -26.07
CA MET A 1 -16.91 21.11 -25.77
C MET A 1 -16.77 20.70 -24.29
N THR A 2 -17.69 21.07 -23.44
CA THR A 2 -17.77 20.63 -22.06
C THR A 2 -18.01 19.12 -22.03
N ARG A 3 -16.97 18.32 -21.68
CA ARG A 3 -17.14 16.88 -21.44
C ARG A 3 -18.11 16.72 -20.27
N ARG A 4 -19.36 16.32 -20.52
CA ARG A 4 -20.29 15.93 -19.47
C ARG A 4 -19.63 14.82 -18.65
N LEU A 5 -19.56 15.00 -17.32
CA LEU A 5 -19.11 13.96 -16.40
C LEU A 5 -19.97 12.69 -16.61
N ASP A 6 -19.30 11.53 -16.67
CA ASP A 6 -20.02 10.26 -16.76
C ASP A 6 -20.79 9.99 -15.48
N SER A 7 -22.12 10.09 -15.53
CA SER A 7 -23.00 9.79 -14.38
C SER A 7 -22.83 8.37 -13.83
N GLY A 8 -22.17 7.46 -14.55
CA GLY A 8 -21.87 6.12 -14.08
C GLY A 8 -20.96 6.11 -12.84
N PHE A 9 -20.08 7.10 -12.68
CA PHE A 9 -19.28 7.22 -11.46
C PHE A 9 -20.15 7.48 -10.22
N LEU A 10 -21.21 8.30 -10.36
CA LEU A 10 -22.16 8.52 -9.25
C LEU A 10 -22.91 7.23 -8.90
N VAL A 11 -23.32 6.46 -9.91
CA VAL A 11 -23.99 5.16 -9.68
C VAL A 11 -23.05 4.19 -8.94
N VAL A 12 -21.77 4.16 -9.29
CA VAL A 12 -20.77 3.32 -8.58
C VAL A 12 -20.59 3.77 -7.14
N LEU A 13 -20.53 5.07 -6.86
CA LEU A 13 -20.51 5.58 -5.48
C LEU A 13 -21.73 5.11 -4.70
N LEU A 14 -22.94 5.20 -5.28
CA LEU A 14 -24.16 4.72 -4.64
C LEU A 14 -24.14 3.19 -4.41
N ILE A 15 -23.67 2.41 -5.39
CA ILE A 15 -23.47 0.96 -5.22
C ILE A 15 -22.53 0.70 -4.03
N SER A 16 -21.44 1.46 -3.88
CA SER A 16 -20.41 1.24 -2.85
C SER A 16 -20.82 1.68 -1.44
N LEU A 17 -21.90 2.46 -1.28
CA LEU A 17 -22.32 3.01 0.01
C LEU A 17 -22.58 1.94 1.08
N LEU A 18 -23.17 0.80 0.71
CA LEU A 18 -23.44 -0.27 1.67
C LEU A 18 -22.14 -0.88 2.23
N ALA A 19 -21.09 -0.98 1.43
CA ALA A 19 -19.80 -1.50 1.88
C ALA A 19 -19.12 -0.57 2.89
N VAL A 20 -19.23 0.75 2.70
CA VAL A 20 -18.61 1.74 3.58
C VAL A 20 -19.52 2.21 4.71
N TRP A 21 -20.80 1.83 4.70
CA TRP A 21 -21.79 2.25 5.68
C TRP A 21 -21.38 2.02 7.14
N PRO A 22 -20.78 0.87 7.52
CA PRO A 22 -20.33 0.65 8.89
C PRO A 22 -19.34 1.73 9.38
N PHE A 23 -18.46 2.20 8.49
CA PHE A 23 -17.48 3.23 8.82
C PHE A 23 -18.08 4.64 8.88
N LEU A 24 -19.13 4.91 8.10
CA LEU A 24 -19.82 6.20 8.11
C LEU A 24 -20.78 6.34 9.30
N SER A 25 -21.38 5.23 9.75
CA SER A 25 -22.40 5.24 10.82
C SER A 25 -21.84 5.07 12.23
N ARG A 26 -20.54 4.75 12.39
CA ARG A 26 -19.90 4.50 13.69
C ARG A 26 -18.72 5.44 13.92
N ALA A 27 -18.54 5.89 15.17
CA ALA A 27 -17.48 6.82 15.53
C ALA A 27 -16.08 6.17 15.53
N SER A 28 -15.97 4.93 15.97
CA SER A 28 -14.69 4.20 16.12
C SER A 28 -14.27 3.46 14.83
N LEU A 29 -13.25 2.63 14.96
CA LEU A 29 -12.82 1.61 14.00
C LEU A 29 -13.01 0.22 14.61
N PRO A 30 -13.12 -0.84 13.77
CA PRO A 30 -13.16 -2.21 14.29
C PRO A 30 -11.87 -2.55 15.03
N GLU A 31 -11.97 -3.42 16.04
CA GLU A 31 -10.80 -4.03 16.69
C GLU A 31 -10.14 -5.01 15.72
N GLY A 32 -9.41 -4.48 14.75
CA GLY A 32 -8.61 -5.28 13.83
C GLY A 32 -7.22 -5.55 14.40
N THR A 33 -6.53 -6.54 13.84
CA THR A 33 -5.17 -6.89 14.27
C THR A 33 -4.18 -5.74 14.05
N ASP A 34 -4.37 -4.94 12.99
CA ASP A 34 -3.41 -3.93 12.54
C ASP A 34 -3.92 -2.48 12.73
N ALA A 35 -5.23 -2.27 12.94
CA ALA A 35 -5.86 -0.94 12.97
C ALA A 35 -5.19 -0.01 14.00
N GLU A 36 -4.99 -0.49 15.22
CA GLU A 36 -4.37 0.26 16.31
C GLU A 36 -2.94 0.71 15.96
N LEU A 37 -2.16 -0.18 15.34
CA LEU A 37 -0.79 0.09 14.93
C LEU A 37 -0.73 1.25 13.92
N HIS A 38 -1.66 1.28 12.96
CA HIS A 38 -1.72 2.34 11.95
C HIS A 38 -2.14 3.68 12.52
N ILE A 39 -3.07 3.69 13.50
CA ILE A 39 -3.52 4.92 14.14
C ILE A 39 -2.37 5.57 14.92
N PHE A 40 -1.61 4.79 15.70
CA PHE A 40 -0.47 5.35 16.44
C PHE A 40 0.69 5.75 15.53
N ARG A 41 0.93 5.07 14.41
CA ARG A 41 1.89 5.52 13.39
C ARG A 41 1.50 6.88 12.80
N LEU A 42 0.21 7.08 12.50
CA LEU A 42 -0.27 8.37 12.01
C LEU A 42 -0.13 9.47 13.05
N HIS A 43 -0.47 9.19 14.32
CA HIS A 43 -0.29 10.13 15.43
C HIS A 43 1.17 10.56 15.58
N GLU A 44 2.09 9.58 15.59
CA GLU A 44 3.54 9.85 15.68
C GLU A 44 4.04 10.65 14.47
N LEU A 45 3.56 10.35 13.26
CA LEU A 45 3.88 11.14 12.08
C LEU A 45 3.40 12.58 12.21
N GLY A 46 2.17 12.80 12.71
CA GLY A 46 1.63 14.13 13.00
C GLY A 46 2.47 14.91 14.01
N TYR A 47 2.90 14.26 15.10
CA TYR A 47 3.83 14.83 16.07
C TYR A 47 5.14 15.31 15.40
N LEU A 48 5.75 14.47 14.58
CA LEU A 48 7.00 14.75 13.88
C LEU A 48 6.85 15.91 12.89
N VAL A 49 5.77 15.92 12.11
CA VAL A 49 5.54 16.98 11.10
C VAL A 49 5.22 18.32 11.76
N ARG A 50 4.45 18.36 12.88
CA ARG A 50 4.27 19.58 13.67
C ARG A 50 5.60 20.11 14.22
N GLY A 51 6.55 19.23 14.52
CA GLY A 51 7.91 19.59 14.94
C GLY A 51 8.87 19.95 13.79
N GLY A 52 8.40 20.00 12.52
CA GLY A 52 9.18 20.41 11.36
C GLY A 52 9.90 19.27 10.63
N GLU A 53 9.60 17.99 10.94
CA GLU A 53 10.16 16.82 10.27
C GLU A 53 9.20 16.30 9.19
N PHE A 54 9.31 16.82 7.96
CA PHE A 54 8.31 16.56 6.91
C PHE A 54 8.34 15.14 6.32
N TYR A 55 9.50 14.49 6.30
CA TYR A 55 9.63 13.10 5.89
C TYR A 55 10.56 12.36 6.86
N PRO A 56 10.08 12.14 8.10
CA PRO A 56 10.85 11.44 9.11
C PRO A 56 11.07 9.98 8.71
N ARG A 57 12.17 9.40 9.20
CA ARG A 57 12.46 7.97 9.04
C ARG A 57 12.56 7.25 10.37
N TRP A 58 12.48 8.02 11.45
CA TRP A 58 12.60 7.57 12.82
C TRP A 58 11.40 8.03 13.63
N ALA A 59 10.84 7.14 14.45
CA ALA A 59 9.77 7.41 15.40
C ALA A 59 10.36 7.45 16.81
N PRO A 60 10.62 8.63 17.40
CA PRO A 60 11.36 8.75 18.66
C PRO A 60 10.59 8.25 19.89
N ASN A 61 9.26 8.24 19.86
CA ASN A 61 8.44 7.85 21.00
C ASN A 61 8.12 6.36 21.05
N PHE A 62 8.40 5.61 19.99
CA PHE A 62 8.13 4.17 19.92
C PHE A 62 9.17 3.36 20.67
N TYR A 63 8.80 2.11 21.01
CA TYR A 63 9.68 1.16 21.69
C TYR A 63 10.11 1.67 23.06
N HIS A 64 9.13 2.00 23.92
CA HIS A 64 9.36 2.63 25.23
C HIS A 64 10.23 3.90 25.14
N ALA A 65 10.10 4.66 24.06
CA ALA A 65 10.87 5.86 23.74
C ALA A 65 12.37 5.65 23.42
N TYR A 66 12.83 4.42 23.23
CA TYR A 66 14.18 4.17 22.67
C TYR A 66 14.28 4.59 21.20
N GLY A 67 13.12 4.75 20.54
CA GLY A 67 12.98 5.12 19.14
C GLY A 67 12.99 3.93 18.19
N TYR A 68 12.41 4.12 16.99
CA TYR A 68 12.16 3.02 16.06
C TYR A 68 12.14 3.46 14.58
N PRO A 69 12.78 2.72 13.65
CA PRO A 69 12.94 3.13 12.26
C PRO A 69 11.73 2.80 11.37
N ILE A 70 10.50 2.71 11.90
CA ILE A 70 9.31 2.25 11.17
C ILE A 70 9.06 3.04 9.88
N PHE A 71 9.24 4.37 9.90
CA PHE A 71 9.02 5.22 8.73
C PHE A 71 10.08 5.10 7.64
N ASN A 72 11.21 4.43 7.93
CA ASN A 72 12.19 4.09 6.91
C ASN A 72 11.77 2.87 6.07
N TYR A 73 11.00 1.95 6.66
CA TYR A 73 10.71 0.64 6.07
C TYR A 73 9.24 0.41 5.71
N TYR A 74 8.33 1.25 6.17
CA TYR A 74 6.90 1.06 5.94
C TYR A 74 6.35 2.03 4.89
N ALA A 75 5.51 1.54 3.98
CA ALA A 75 4.96 2.31 2.85
C ALA A 75 4.20 3.55 3.32
N PRO A 76 4.53 4.76 2.81
CA PRO A 76 4.10 6.01 3.42
C PRO A 76 2.76 6.56 2.95
N LEU A 77 2.23 6.12 1.78
CA LEU A 77 1.17 6.83 1.07
C LEU A 77 -0.08 7.09 1.93
N THR A 78 -0.57 6.06 2.60
CA THR A 78 -1.82 6.16 3.37
C THR A 78 -1.71 7.10 4.56
N TYR A 79 -0.55 7.14 5.21
CA TYR A 79 -0.29 8.07 6.30
C TYR A 79 -0.24 9.51 5.80
N TYR A 80 0.43 9.76 4.64
CA TYR A 80 0.47 11.09 4.05
C TYR A 80 -0.86 11.55 3.45
N LEU A 81 -1.74 10.63 3.07
CA LEU A 81 -3.12 10.95 2.69
C LEU A 81 -3.99 11.29 3.92
N ALA A 82 -3.75 10.64 5.05
CA ALA A 82 -4.47 10.90 6.30
C ALA A 82 -3.93 12.13 7.05
N LEU A 83 -2.64 12.41 6.94
CA LEU A 83 -1.94 13.46 7.68
C LEU A 83 -2.60 14.86 7.57
N PRO A 84 -3.01 15.37 6.40
CA PRO A 84 -3.67 16.67 6.32
C PRO A 84 -4.95 16.78 7.16
N LEU A 85 -5.66 15.67 7.34
CA LEU A 85 -6.84 15.61 8.20
C LEU A 85 -6.43 15.55 9.68
N GLU A 86 -5.43 14.73 10.03
CA GLU A 86 -4.91 14.59 11.39
C GLU A 86 -4.29 15.90 11.92
N LEU A 87 -3.73 16.73 11.04
CA LEU A 87 -3.21 18.04 11.41
C LEU A 87 -4.30 19.08 11.77
N LEU A 88 -5.57 18.80 11.44
CA LEU A 88 -6.69 19.67 11.84
C LEU A 88 -7.00 19.48 13.33
N PRO A 89 -7.22 20.56 14.11
CA PRO A 89 -7.44 20.47 15.57
C PRO A 89 -8.65 19.63 16.01
N THR A 90 -9.62 19.41 15.10
CA THR A 90 -10.89 18.73 15.39
C THR A 90 -10.92 17.29 14.89
N VAL A 91 -9.85 16.79 14.25
CA VAL A 91 -9.78 15.45 13.65
C VAL A 91 -8.65 14.68 14.29
N ASP A 92 -8.97 13.57 14.93
CA ASP A 92 -7.96 12.67 15.48
C ASP A 92 -7.42 11.69 14.42
N ALA A 93 -6.36 10.97 14.77
CA ALA A 93 -5.75 9.99 13.86
C ALA A 93 -6.72 8.82 13.53
N THR A 94 -7.69 8.51 14.39
CA THR A 94 -8.72 7.49 14.14
C THR A 94 -9.65 7.93 13.02
N ALA A 95 -10.19 9.16 13.11
CA ALA A 95 -11.07 9.71 12.09
C ALA A 95 -10.35 9.93 10.75
N ALA A 96 -9.10 10.40 10.79
CA ALA A 96 -8.27 10.57 9.59
C ALA A 96 -7.97 9.23 8.90
N SER A 97 -7.60 8.20 9.65
CA SER A 97 -7.37 6.84 9.12
C SER A 97 -8.64 6.26 8.50
N LYS A 98 -9.78 6.43 9.17
CA LYS A 98 -11.09 6.00 8.68
C LYS A 98 -11.48 6.68 7.36
N ALA A 99 -11.22 7.98 7.23
CA ALA A 99 -11.48 8.72 5.99
C ALA A 99 -10.67 8.16 4.80
N VAL A 100 -9.39 7.82 5.01
CA VAL A 100 -8.55 7.21 3.97
C VAL A 100 -9.03 5.80 3.64
N LEU A 101 -9.44 5.00 4.62
CA LEU A 101 -9.98 3.65 4.40
C LEU A 101 -11.25 3.70 3.55
N VAL A 102 -12.22 4.54 3.91
CA VAL A 102 -13.47 4.75 3.17
C VAL A 102 -13.17 5.27 1.76
N GLY A 103 -12.28 6.27 1.64
CA GLY A 103 -11.84 6.79 0.35
C GLY A 103 -11.22 5.71 -0.54
N GLY A 104 -10.39 4.85 0.03
CA GLY A 104 -9.79 3.68 -0.66
C GLY A 104 -10.86 2.73 -1.20
N MET A 105 -11.83 2.32 -0.38
CA MET A 105 -12.91 1.43 -0.79
C MET A 105 -13.76 2.02 -1.94
N LEU A 106 -14.07 3.32 -1.88
CA LEU A 106 -14.81 4.00 -2.95
C LEU A 106 -13.98 4.09 -4.24
N LEU A 107 -12.70 4.46 -4.13
CA LEU A 107 -11.78 4.58 -5.26
C LEU A 107 -11.51 3.22 -5.93
N ALA A 108 -11.50 2.12 -5.19
CA ALA A 108 -11.39 0.77 -5.72
C ALA A 108 -12.51 0.47 -6.73
N GLY A 109 -13.77 0.73 -6.35
CA GLY A 109 -14.93 0.59 -7.23
C GLY A 109 -14.86 1.52 -8.45
N LEU A 110 -14.51 2.79 -8.25
CA LEU A 110 -14.40 3.79 -9.33
C LEU A 110 -13.30 3.43 -10.34
N GLY A 111 -12.14 2.98 -9.85
CA GLY A 111 -11.00 2.58 -10.70
C GLY A 111 -11.36 1.38 -11.59
N LEU A 112 -11.95 0.33 -10.99
CA LEU A 112 -12.31 -0.85 -11.75
C LEU A 112 -13.49 -0.59 -12.71
N TYR A 113 -14.48 0.21 -12.29
CA TYR A 113 -15.53 0.71 -13.18
C TYR A 113 -14.93 1.41 -14.40
N GLY A 114 -14.00 2.35 -14.18
CA GLY A 114 -13.37 3.12 -15.27
C GLY A 114 -12.67 2.22 -16.28
N PHE A 115 -11.87 1.26 -15.81
CA PHE A 115 -11.17 0.30 -16.66
C PHE A 115 -12.14 -0.59 -17.46
N VAL A 116 -13.12 -1.20 -16.78
CA VAL A 116 -14.04 -2.14 -17.43
C VAL A 116 -15.02 -1.41 -18.34
N ARG A 117 -15.49 -0.22 -17.97
CA ARG A 117 -16.33 0.62 -18.84
C ARG A 117 -15.63 0.95 -20.16
N ASP A 118 -14.35 1.32 -20.10
CA ASP A 118 -13.59 1.70 -21.31
C ASP A 118 -13.32 0.47 -22.22
N ASN A 119 -13.41 -0.76 -21.67
CA ASN A 119 -13.18 -2.01 -22.40
C ASN A 119 -14.47 -2.71 -22.87
N TRP A 120 -15.47 -2.81 -22.01
CA TRP A 120 -16.71 -3.59 -22.26
C TRP A 120 -17.98 -2.77 -22.09
N GLY A 121 -17.89 -1.49 -21.78
CA GLY A 121 -19.04 -0.59 -21.66
C GLY A 121 -19.56 -0.41 -20.23
N ARG A 122 -20.50 0.54 -20.07
CA ARG A 122 -20.99 1.00 -18.76
C ARG A 122 -21.64 -0.11 -17.93
N ARG A 123 -22.42 -1.01 -18.56
CA ARG A 123 -23.13 -2.12 -17.86
C ARG A 123 -22.12 -3.07 -17.23
N ALA A 124 -21.13 -3.50 -18.00
CA ALA A 124 -20.03 -4.31 -17.50
C ALA A 124 -19.26 -3.61 -16.36
N GLY A 125 -19.03 -2.30 -16.51
CA GLY A 125 -18.38 -1.50 -15.46
C GLY A 125 -19.11 -1.53 -14.13
N PHE A 126 -20.45 -1.43 -14.09
CA PHE A 126 -21.24 -1.55 -12.87
C PHE A 126 -21.10 -2.92 -12.21
N VAL A 127 -21.13 -3.98 -13.02
CA VAL A 127 -20.94 -5.35 -12.53
C VAL A 127 -19.54 -5.53 -11.93
N ALA A 128 -18.50 -5.05 -12.62
CA ALA A 128 -17.13 -5.13 -12.12
C ALA A 128 -16.97 -4.39 -10.79
N ALA A 129 -17.51 -3.17 -10.68
CA ALA A 129 -17.44 -2.40 -9.44
C ALA A 129 -18.15 -3.12 -8.28
N ALA A 130 -19.36 -3.66 -8.51
CA ALA A 130 -20.10 -4.41 -7.51
C ALA A 130 -19.35 -5.68 -7.07
N LEU A 131 -18.90 -6.51 -8.02
CA LEU A 131 -18.14 -7.73 -7.73
C LEU A 131 -16.87 -7.42 -6.94
N TYR A 132 -16.19 -6.32 -7.24
CA TYR A 132 -14.93 -5.97 -6.58
C TYR A 132 -15.13 -5.41 -5.18
N VAL A 133 -15.99 -4.39 -5.03
CA VAL A 133 -16.21 -3.73 -3.74
C VAL A 133 -16.82 -4.69 -2.72
N TYR A 134 -17.68 -5.60 -3.17
CA TYR A 134 -18.33 -6.61 -2.33
C TYR A 134 -17.62 -7.97 -2.32
N ALA A 135 -16.37 -8.04 -2.78
CA ALA A 135 -15.54 -9.21 -2.53
C ALA A 135 -15.27 -9.32 -1.02
N PRO A 136 -15.43 -10.50 -0.40
CA PRO A 136 -15.35 -10.65 1.05
C PRO A 136 -14.05 -10.15 1.65
N TYR A 137 -12.94 -10.30 0.93
CA TYR A 137 -11.63 -9.82 1.38
C TYR A 137 -11.61 -8.29 1.46
N LEU A 138 -12.04 -7.58 0.41
CA LEU A 138 -12.04 -6.11 0.35
C LEU A 138 -13.07 -5.49 1.27
N GLN A 139 -14.26 -6.10 1.33
CA GLN A 139 -15.35 -5.54 2.11
C GLN A 139 -15.19 -5.79 3.61
N TYR A 140 -14.66 -6.94 4.00
CA TYR A 140 -14.75 -7.39 5.38
C TYR A 140 -13.41 -7.80 5.99
N VAL A 141 -12.63 -8.70 5.36
CA VAL A 141 -11.41 -9.22 5.99
C VAL A 141 -10.42 -8.11 6.27
N ASP A 142 -10.05 -7.39 5.22
CA ASP A 142 -8.99 -6.39 5.32
C ASP A 142 -9.40 -5.17 6.14
N PRO A 143 -10.60 -4.55 5.95
CA PRO A 143 -10.99 -3.38 6.72
C PRO A 143 -11.54 -3.68 8.13
N HIS A 144 -12.20 -4.84 8.38
CA HIS A 144 -12.85 -5.12 9.66
C HIS A 144 -12.11 -6.13 10.54
N ILE A 145 -11.57 -7.22 9.97
CA ILE A 145 -10.84 -8.23 10.74
C ILE A 145 -9.41 -7.78 10.98
N ARG A 146 -8.78 -7.20 9.94
CA ARG A 146 -7.38 -6.78 10.02
C ARG A 146 -7.24 -5.31 10.38
N GLY A 147 -8.01 -4.43 9.79
CA GLY A 147 -7.81 -2.99 9.90
C GLY A 147 -6.53 -2.53 9.17
N ALA A 148 -6.11 -3.26 8.14
CA ALA A 148 -4.85 -3.06 7.43
C ALA A 148 -4.95 -1.90 6.43
N LEU A 149 -4.97 -0.67 6.93
CA LEU A 149 -5.16 0.57 6.16
C LEU A 149 -4.30 0.66 4.87
N PRO A 150 -2.98 0.38 4.87
CA PRO A 150 -2.16 0.43 3.67
C PRO A 150 -2.51 -0.64 2.64
N GLU A 151 -2.79 -1.87 3.08
CA GLU A 151 -3.19 -2.96 2.19
C GLU A 151 -4.55 -2.66 1.54
N ALA A 152 -5.55 -2.24 2.32
CA ALA A 152 -6.88 -1.85 1.82
C ALA A 152 -6.80 -0.75 0.76
N PHE A 153 -5.93 0.26 0.94
CA PHE A 153 -5.75 1.31 -0.05
C PHE A 153 -5.04 0.83 -1.32
N SER A 154 -4.18 -0.18 -1.23
CA SER A 154 -3.52 -0.78 -2.40
C SER A 154 -4.52 -1.36 -3.40
N PHE A 155 -5.67 -1.83 -2.93
CA PHE A 155 -6.79 -2.32 -3.76
C PHE A 155 -7.50 -1.20 -4.54
N ALA A 156 -7.30 0.07 -4.16
CA ALA A 156 -7.72 1.22 -4.95
C ALA A 156 -6.63 1.65 -5.94
N ALA A 157 -5.39 1.69 -5.49
CA ALA A 157 -4.26 2.15 -6.30
C ALA A 157 -4.07 1.28 -7.54
N PHE A 158 -4.21 -0.05 -7.42
CA PHE A 158 -4.03 -0.99 -8.52
C PHE A 158 -5.02 -0.77 -9.69
N PRO A 159 -6.36 -0.83 -9.52
CA PRO A 159 -7.28 -0.64 -10.63
C PRO A 159 -7.23 0.77 -11.23
N LEU A 160 -6.90 1.80 -10.45
CA LEU A 160 -6.67 3.15 -10.96
C LEU A 160 -5.43 3.21 -11.87
N ALA A 161 -4.31 2.60 -11.45
CA ALA A 161 -3.09 2.53 -12.25
C ALA A 161 -3.30 1.69 -13.52
N LEU A 162 -3.98 0.55 -13.41
CA LEU A 162 -4.35 -0.29 -14.56
C LEU A 162 -5.19 0.50 -15.57
N TRP A 163 -6.18 1.25 -15.10
CA TRP A 163 -7.02 2.09 -15.96
C TRP A 163 -6.23 3.23 -16.64
N ALA A 164 -5.33 3.89 -15.91
CA ALA A 164 -4.49 4.94 -16.47
C ALA A 164 -3.55 4.39 -17.55
N LEU A 165 -2.87 3.27 -17.28
CA LEU A 165 -1.98 2.60 -18.24
C LEU A 165 -2.72 2.12 -19.50
N ASP A 166 -3.93 1.56 -19.35
CA ASP A 166 -4.74 1.14 -20.49
C ASP A 166 -5.18 2.34 -21.35
N ARG A 167 -5.49 3.47 -20.72
CA ARG A 167 -5.78 4.74 -21.43
C ARG A 167 -4.55 5.30 -22.13
N LEU A 168 -3.39 5.26 -21.47
CA LEU A 168 -2.13 5.71 -22.06
C LEU A 168 -1.79 4.88 -23.29
N TYR A 169 -1.95 3.55 -23.20
CA TYR A 169 -1.75 2.64 -24.34
C TYR A 169 -2.64 2.99 -25.55
N ARG A 170 -3.91 3.33 -25.31
CA ARG A 170 -4.88 3.63 -26.37
C ARG A 170 -4.76 5.03 -26.93
N ARG A 171 -4.40 6.00 -26.09
CA ARG A 171 -4.36 7.43 -26.41
C ARG A 171 -3.19 8.07 -25.68
N PRO A 172 -1.99 8.00 -26.24
CA PRO A 172 -0.84 8.71 -25.68
C PRO A 172 -1.14 10.21 -25.65
N ALA A 173 -1.22 10.76 -24.43
CA ALA A 173 -1.47 12.17 -24.17
C ALA A 173 -0.97 12.53 -22.78
N ALA A 174 -0.67 13.80 -22.52
CA ALA A 174 -0.13 14.29 -21.25
C ALA A 174 -0.94 13.84 -20.03
N GLY A 175 -2.27 13.92 -20.08
CA GLY A 175 -3.13 13.52 -18.96
C GLY A 175 -2.98 12.04 -18.57
N PRO A 176 -3.23 11.08 -19.49
CA PRO A 176 -2.98 9.65 -19.22
C PRO A 176 -1.53 9.33 -18.86
N TRP A 177 -0.55 10.03 -19.43
CA TRP A 177 0.87 9.87 -19.11
C TRP A 177 1.15 10.20 -17.63
N LEU A 178 0.84 11.43 -17.21
CA LEU A 178 1.07 11.87 -15.82
C LEU A 178 0.27 11.03 -14.81
N ALA A 179 -1.00 10.71 -15.16
CA ALA A 179 -1.81 9.83 -14.32
C ALA A 179 -1.19 8.44 -14.18
N SER A 180 -0.64 7.85 -15.25
CA SER A 180 0.01 6.54 -15.19
C SER A 180 1.25 6.58 -14.31
N VAL A 181 2.14 7.56 -14.49
CA VAL A 181 3.35 7.69 -13.65
C VAL A 181 2.99 7.87 -12.17
N ALA A 182 2.06 8.78 -11.87
CA ALA A 182 1.65 9.07 -10.49
C ALA A 182 0.94 7.87 -9.83
N LEU A 183 0.04 7.18 -10.53
CA LEU A 183 -0.70 6.05 -9.99
C LEU A 183 0.17 4.78 -9.86
N VAL A 184 1.15 4.57 -10.74
CA VAL A 184 2.16 3.51 -10.57
C VAL A 184 3.00 3.78 -9.32
N ALA A 185 3.45 5.02 -9.11
CA ALA A 185 4.13 5.39 -7.87
C ALA A 185 3.22 5.17 -6.65
N ALA A 186 1.93 5.52 -6.73
CA ALA A 186 0.96 5.29 -5.67
C ALA A 186 0.78 3.80 -5.33
N VAL A 187 0.81 2.90 -6.32
CA VAL A 187 0.80 1.45 -6.09
C VAL A 187 1.98 1.03 -5.22
N ILE A 188 3.19 1.48 -5.55
CA ILE A 188 4.42 1.11 -4.82
C ILE A 188 4.43 1.72 -3.41
N LEU A 189 3.95 2.96 -3.27
CA LEU A 189 3.92 3.69 -2.00
C LEU A 189 2.74 3.30 -1.09
N SER A 190 1.77 2.52 -1.59
CA SER A 190 0.58 2.15 -0.81
C SER A 190 0.86 1.04 0.19
N HIS A 191 1.57 -0.01 -0.21
CA HIS A 191 1.88 -1.17 0.65
C HIS A 191 3.13 -1.90 0.15
N ASN A 192 4.01 -2.32 1.05
CA ASN A 192 5.30 -2.92 0.70
C ASN A 192 5.14 -4.13 -0.24
N LEU A 193 4.40 -5.15 0.18
CA LEU A 193 4.28 -6.42 -0.53
C LEU A 193 3.22 -6.38 -1.63
N MET A 194 2.00 -5.92 -1.31
CA MET A 194 0.94 -5.81 -2.31
C MET A 194 1.28 -4.79 -3.39
N GLY A 195 2.00 -3.71 -3.05
CA GLY A 195 2.53 -2.76 -4.03
C GLY A 195 3.47 -3.44 -5.03
N LEU A 196 4.39 -4.29 -4.56
CA LEU A 196 5.28 -5.07 -5.42
C LEU A 196 4.49 -6.05 -6.31
N PHE A 197 3.53 -6.77 -5.73
CA PHE A 197 2.68 -7.72 -6.48
C PHE A 197 1.85 -7.03 -7.56
N PHE A 198 1.20 -5.95 -7.24
CA PHE A 198 0.41 -5.17 -8.20
C PHE A 198 1.28 -4.51 -9.26
N TYR A 199 2.48 -4.05 -8.90
CA TYR A 199 3.44 -3.55 -9.87
C TYR A 199 3.83 -4.63 -10.89
N ALA A 200 4.07 -5.86 -10.43
CA ALA A 200 4.31 -7.00 -11.32
C ALA A 200 3.11 -7.30 -12.24
N LEU A 201 1.88 -7.23 -11.73
CA LEU A 201 0.66 -7.38 -12.55
C LEU A 201 0.51 -6.27 -13.60
N LEU A 202 0.88 -5.02 -13.28
CA LEU A 202 0.88 -3.92 -14.25
C LEU A 202 1.91 -4.14 -15.35
N TRP A 203 3.10 -4.66 -15.03
CA TRP A 203 4.09 -5.09 -16.01
C TRP A 203 3.57 -6.23 -16.89
N ALA A 204 2.95 -7.24 -16.28
CA ALA A 204 2.35 -8.35 -17.00
C ALA A 204 1.27 -7.87 -17.98
N TRP A 205 0.42 -6.91 -17.58
CA TRP A 205 -0.57 -6.28 -18.45
C TRP A 205 0.07 -5.54 -19.63
N ALA A 206 1.07 -4.70 -19.36
CA ALA A 206 1.77 -3.94 -20.39
C ALA A 206 2.45 -4.85 -21.42
N LEU A 207 3.16 -5.89 -20.94
CA LEU A 207 3.78 -6.91 -21.78
C LEU A 207 2.76 -7.67 -22.61
N TRP A 208 1.67 -8.11 -22.01
CA TRP A 208 0.58 -8.79 -22.68
C TRP A 208 0.02 -7.97 -23.85
N ARG A 209 -0.25 -6.69 -23.60
CA ARG A 209 -0.75 -5.75 -24.61
C ARG A 209 0.26 -5.55 -25.75
N ALA A 210 1.54 -5.42 -25.44
CA ALA A 210 2.59 -5.26 -26.44
C ALA A 210 2.74 -6.51 -27.33
N VAL A 211 2.74 -7.70 -26.71
CA VAL A 211 2.82 -8.99 -27.44
C VAL A 211 1.59 -9.17 -28.33
N ALA A 212 0.38 -8.91 -27.82
CA ALA A 212 -0.85 -9.03 -28.60
C ALA A 212 -0.85 -8.09 -29.81
N ALA A 213 -0.35 -6.86 -29.67
CA ALA A 213 -0.21 -5.90 -30.77
C ALA A 213 0.80 -6.39 -31.82
N ALA A 214 1.95 -6.92 -31.39
CA ALA A 214 2.98 -7.44 -32.29
C ALA A 214 2.50 -8.68 -33.08
N ILE A 215 1.69 -9.55 -32.49
CA ILE A 215 1.11 -10.71 -33.19
C ILE A 215 0.04 -10.22 -34.20
N GLY A 216 -0.82 -9.29 -33.80
CA GLY A 216 -1.86 -8.73 -34.67
C GLY A 216 -1.32 -7.99 -35.89
N SER A 217 -0.18 -7.28 -35.77
CA SER A 217 0.47 -6.59 -36.88
C SER A 217 1.12 -7.54 -37.88
N ARG A 218 1.58 -8.71 -37.48
CA ARG A 218 2.17 -9.73 -38.37
C ARG A 218 1.12 -10.43 -39.26
N GLY A 219 -0.15 -10.42 -38.86
CA GLY A 219 -1.26 -11.00 -39.64
C GLY A 219 -1.78 -10.09 -40.77
N GLN A 220 -1.40 -8.82 -40.81
CA GLN A 220 -1.71 -7.90 -41.89
C GLN A 220 -0.56 -7.94 -42.91
N VAL A 221 -0.62 -8.86 -43.83
CA VAL A 221 0.22 -8.83 -45.07
C VAL A 221 -0.10 -7.51 -45.76
N PRO A 222 0.89 -6.66 -46.14
CA PRO A 222 0.63 -5.48 -46.96
C PRO A 222 -0.04 -5.96 -48.25
N ALA A 223 -1.28 -5.53 -48.51
CA ALA A 223 -1.87 -5.71 -49.81
C ALA A 223 -0.89 -5.10 -50.82
N SER A 224 -0.31 -5.95 -51.64
CA SER A 224 0.56 -5.55 -52.75
C SER A 224 -0.11 -4.43 -53.52
N ARG A 225 0.52 -3.25 -53.55
CA ARG A 225 0.17 -2.20 -54.51
C ARG A 225 0.39 -2.78 -55.90
N GLU A 226 -0.64 -3.39 -56.46
CA GLU A 226 -0.69 -3.61 -57.90
C GLU A 226 -0.85 -2.26 -58.61
N ALA A 227 0.05 -2.06 -59.52
CA ALA A 227 0.24 -0.89 -60.32
C ALA A 227 -1.01 -0.53 -61.17
N GLY A 228 -1.25 0.73 -61.32
CA GLY A 228 -2.12 1.18 -62.38
C GLY A 228 -2.54 2.64 -62.29
N GLY A 229 -1.93 3.51 -63.07
CA GLY A 229 -2.55 4.75 -63.46
C GLY A 229 -1.86 6.06 -63.05
N ALA A 230 -1.04 6.58 -63.94
CA ALA A 230 -0.53 7.95 -63.89
C ALA A 230 -1.67 8.95 -64.03
N SER A 231 -1.72 9.98 -63.19
CA SER A 231 -2.24 11.30 -63.59
C SER A 231 -1.55 12.41 -62.80
N ASN A 232 -1.00 13.36 -63.50
CA ASN A 232 -0.32 14.57 -63.06
C ASN A 232 -1.26 15.49 -62.25
N GLY A 233 -0.78 15.99 -61.11
CA GLY A 233 -1.43 17.08 -60.39
C GLY A 233 -0.45 17.70 -59.39
N VAL A 234 0.13 18.84 -59.76
CA VAL A 234 0.98 19.70 -58.93
C VAL A 234 0.14 20.31 -57.81
N GLY A 235 0.60 20.14 -56.58
CA GLY A 235 0.04 20.81 -55.42
C GLY A 235 1.02 20.72 -54.24
N LEU A 236 1.91 21.71 -54.13
CA LEU A 236 2.79 21.95 -52.99
C LEU A 236 1.94 22.43 -51.81
N THR A 237 1.84 21.64 -50.78
CA THR A 237 1.57 22.13 -49.41
C THR A 237 2.53 21.42 -48.49
N ASP A 238 3.39 22.21 -47.82
CA ASP A 238 4.27 21.77 -46.73
C ASP A 238 3.44 21.18 -45.59
N GLU A 239 3.29 19.88 -45.54
CA GLU A 239 2.85 19.19 -44.32
C GLU A 239 4.06 19.01 -43.40
N GLU A 240 4.06 19.73 -42.31
CA GLU A 240 4.95 19.51 -41.17
C GLU A 240 4.97 18.02 -40.83
N SER A 241 6.13 17.41 -41.00
CA SER A 241 6.44 16.03 -40.59
C SER A 241 6.10 15.87 -39.12
N PRO A 242 5.24 14.93 -38.71
CA PRO A 242 4.94 14.74 -37.32
C PRO A 242 6.22 14.33 -36.58
N ARG A 243 6.63 15.15 -35.62
CA ARG A 243 7.71 14.84 -34.67
C ARG A 243 7.53 13.43 -34.15
N HIS A 244 8.57 12.62 -34.18
CA HIS A 244 8.59 11.23 -33.76
C HIS A 244 8.09 11.09 -32.32
N ALA A 245 6.78 10.93 -32.13
CA ALA A 245 6.24 10.41 -30.89
C ALA A 245 6.76 8.96 -30.73
N PRO A 246 7.27 8.57 -29.56
CA PRO A 246 7.67 7.19 -29.32
C PRO A 246 6.52 6.26 -29.70
N PRO A 247 6.79 5.09 -30.30
CA PRO A 247 5.72 4.19 -30.70
C PRO A 247 4.82 3.95 -29.51
N ALA A 248 3.51 4.07 -29.69
CA ALA A 248 2.46 4.04 -28.65
C ALA A 248 2.57 2.84 -27.70
N THR A 249 3.30 1.81 -28.10
CA THR A 249 3.61 0.61 -27.32
C THR A 249 4.66 0.81 -26.22
N LEU A 250 5.52 1.81 -26.29
CA LEU A 250 6.60 2.03 -25.30
C LEU A 250 6.19 2.94 -24.13
N ALA A 251 5.20 3.81 -24.32
CA ALA A 251 4.77 4.76 -23.30
C ALA A 251 4.35 4.12 -21.97
N PRO A 252 3.58 3.00 -21.92
CA PRO A 252 3.27 2.33 -20.66
C PRO A 252 4.50 1.81 -19.91
N PHE A 253 5.52 1.30 -20.61
CA PHE A 253 6.75 0.82 -19.98
C PHE A 253 7.56 1.97 -19.39
N ALA A 254 7.66 3.09 -20.11
CA ALA A 254 8.29 4.30 -19.60
C ALA A 254 7.56 4.84 -18.36
N ALA A 255 6.21 4.82 -18.37
CA ALA A 255 5.41 5.22 -17.21
C ALA A 255 5.62 4.29 -16.01
N LEU A 256 5.76 2.97 -16.23
CA LEU A 256 6.08 2.00 -15.17
C LEU A 256 7.45 2.28 -14.55
N LEU A 257 8.49 2.51 -15.38
CA LEU A 257 9.84 2.82 -14.91
C LEU A 257 9.90 4.15 -14.17
N LEU A 258 9.24 5.19 -14.70
CA LEU A 258 9.22 6.51 -14.06
C LEU A 258 8.39 6.51 -12.77
N GLY A 259 7.29 5.74 -12.70
CA GLY A 259 6.54 5.55 -11.47
C GLY A 259 7.37 4.85 -10.38
N LEU A 260 8.16 3.84 -10.75
CA LEU A 260 9.14 3.23 -9.86
C LEU A 260 10.19 4.25 -9.40
N GLY A 261 10.75 5.02 -10.34
CA GLY A 261 11.71 6.09 -10.02
C GLY A 261 11.13 7.17 -9.12
N LEU A 262 9.87 7.57 -9.34
CA LEU A 262 9.18 8.56 -8.50
C LEU A 262 8.99 8.07 -7.05
N ALA A 263 8.82 6.76 -6.84
CA ALA A 263 8.74 6.13 -5.53
C ALA A 263 10.11 5.79 -4.92
N ALA A 264 11.24 6.11 -5.59
CA ALA A 264 12.57 5.69 -5.16
C ALA A 264 12.97 6.24 -3.78
N PHE A 265 12.50 7.43 -3.42
CA PHE A 265 12.75 8.00 -2.09
C PHE A 265 12.32 7.08 -0.94
N PHE A 266 11.38 6.17 -1.19
CA PHE A 266 10.92 5.15 -0.23
C PHE A 266 11.66 3.82 -0.41
N TRP A 267 11.43 3.12 -1.55
CA TRP A 267 11.86 1.74 -1.69
C TRP A 267 13.38 1.55 -1.79
N LEU A 268 14.12 2.55 -2.32
CA LEU A 268 15.56 2.42 -2.49
C LEU A 268 16.32 2.39 -1.15
N PRO A 269 16.02 3.28 -0.16
CA PRO A 269 16.55 3.13 1.20
C PRO A 269 16.13 1.82 1.88
N VAL A 270 14.87 1.37 1.73
CA VAL A 270 14.43 0.07 2.25
C VAL A 270 15.35 -1.05 1.77
N LEU A 271 15.71 -1.05 0.49
CA LEU A 271 16.57 -2.06 -0.10
C LEU A 271 18.04 -1.91 0.34
N LEU A 272 18.59 -0.70 0.30
CA LEU A 272 20.01 -0.44 0.59
C LEU A 272 20.34 -0.50 2.08
N GLU A 273 19.40 -0.15 2.95
CA GLU A 273 19.57 -0.16 4.41
C GLU A 273 18.92 -1.40 5.08
N ARG A 274 18.53 -2.42 4.31
CA ARG A 274 17.84 -3.63 4.84
C ARG A 274 18.63 -4.37 5.92
N ASN A 275 19.96 -4.31 5.88
CA ASN A 275 20.83 -4.96 6.85
C ASN A 275 21.00 -4.14 8.15
N ALA A 276 20.44 -2.93 8.22
CA ALA A 276 20.46 -2.11 9.43
C ALA A 276 19.37 -2.53 10.45
N VAL A 277 18.49 -3.46 10.08
CA VAL A 277 17.42 -3.98 10.93
C VAL A 277 17.37 -5.50 10.86
N ASN A 278 16.77 -6.10 11.90
CA ASN A 278 16.50 -7.53 11.91
C ASN A 278 15.19 -7.81 11.13
N LEU A 279 15.32 -8.55 10.02
CA LEU A 279 14.19 -8.98 9.18
C LEU A 279 13.82 -10.44 9.39
N THR A 280 14.56 -11.20 10.20
CA THR A 280 14.30 -12.63 10.40
C THR A 280 12.97 -12.89 11.11
N THR A 281 12.49 -11.94 11.90
CA THR A 281 11.19 -11.99 12.56
C THR A 281 10.01 -11.90 11.59
N LEU A 282 10.25 -11.45 10.34
CA LEU A 282 9.21 -11.36 9.31
C LEU A 282 8.93 -12.69 8.60
N ILE A 283 9.77 -13.69 8.75
CA ILE A 283 9.65 -14.99 8.09
C ILE A 283 9.90 -16.13 9.08
N GLY A 284 8.96 -17.06 9.19
CA GLY A 284 9.12 -18.30 9.95
C GLY A 284 9.20 -18.16 11.47
N ALA A 285 9.11 -16.96 12.02
CA ALA A 285 9.15 -16.78 13.47
C ALA A 285 7.79 -17.16 14.08
N ASN A 286 7.78 -18.17 14.97
CA ASN A 286 6.65 -18.55 15.82
C ASN A 286 5.39 -19.03 15.06
N ASP A 287 5.53 -19.80 14.00
CA ASP A 287 4.44 -20.39 13.20
C ASP A 287 3.46 -19.37 12.59
N ASN A 288 3.40 -18.17 13.12
CA ASN A 288 2.43 -17.14 12.77
C ASN A 288 2.73 -16.47 11.43
N TYR A 289 3.99 -16.47 10.98
CA TYR A 289 4.44 -15.91 9.70
C TYR A 289 5.01 -16.97 8.74
N ASP A 290 4.84 -18.24 9.07
CA ASP A 290 5.16 -19.33 8.16
C ASP A 290 4.04 -19.51 7.13
N PHE A 291 4.31 -19.16 5.88
CA PHE A 291 3.34 -19.23 4.78
C PHE A 291 2.79 -20.65 4.57
N HIS A 292 3.51 -21.70 4.98
CA HIS A 292 3.06 -23.09 4.84
C HIS A 292 1.74 -23.36 5.59
N THR A 293 1.54 -22.68 6.72
CA THR A 293 0.34 -22.83 7.54
C THR A 293 -0.84 -21.98 7.06
N HIS A 294 -0.61 -21.11 6.06
CA HIS A 294 -1.57 -20.10 5.61
C HIS A 294 -2.10 -20.30 4.18
N PHE A 295 -1.77 -21.40 3.55
CA PHE A 295 -2.41 -21.78 2.29
C PHE A 295 -3.91 -22.08 2.48
N VAL A 296 -4.71 -21.75 1.47
CA VAL A 296 -6.15 -21.96 1.48
C VAL A 296 -6.52 -23.09 0.53
N GLY A 297 -7.25 -24.08 1.03
CA GLY A 297 -7.74 -25.19 0.21
C GLY A 297 -8.83 -24.74 -0.78
N LEU A 298 -8.94 -25.41 -1.94
CA LEU A 298 -9.95 -25.08 -2.95
C LEU A 298 -11.36 -25.11 -2.40
N GLY A 299 -11.68 -26.07 -1.52
CA GLY A 299 -13.00 -26.15 -0.90
C GLY A 299 -13.34 -24.94 -0.03
N GLU A 300 -12.34 -24.35 0.62
CA GLU A 300 -12.51 -23.12 1.40
C GLU A 300 -12.58 -21.88 0.51
N LEU A 301 -11.75 -21.79 -0.53
CA LEU A 301 -11.78 -20.70 -1.51
C LEU A 301 -13.15 -20.55 -2.20
N LEU A 302 -13.85 -21.66 -2.45
CA LEU A 302 -15.16 -21.68 -3.10
C LEU A 302 -16.35 -21.66 -2.12
N ALA A 303 -16.10 -21.71 -0.81
CA ALA A 303 -17.14 -21.75 0.21
C ALA A 303 -17.85 -20.38 0.38
N ALA A 304 -18.98 -20.40 1.10
CA ALA A 304 -19.61 -19.17 1.58
C ALA A 304 -18.76 -18.51 2.68
N SER A 305 -18.83 -17.19 2.78
CA SER A 305 -17.99 -16.39 3.69
C SER A 305 -18.20 -16.72 5.17
N LEU A 306 -19.41 -17.07 5.57
CA LEU A 306 -19.74 -17.41 6.95
C LEU A 306 -20.00 -18.90 7.09
N ARG A 307 -19.51 -19.51 8.17
CA ARG A 307 -19.90 -20.89 8.54
C ARG A 307 -21.25 -20.86 9.22
N PRO A 308 -22.24 -21.65 8.77
CA PRO A 308 -23.44 -21.88 9.57
C PRO A 308 -23.02 -22.57 10.88
N ASP A 309 -23.30 -21.93 11.98
CA ASP A 309 -23.13 -22.51 13.31
C ASP A 309 -24.37 -22.17 14.14
N TRP A 310 -25.20 -23.18 14.38
CA TRP A 310 -26.48 -23.03 15.08
C TRP A 310 -26.33 -22.69 16.56
N GLY A 311 -25.16 -22.92 17.14
CA GLY A 311 -24.85 -22.61 18.54
C GLY A 311 -24.08 -21.31 18.74
N ALA A 312 -23.49 -20.74 17.68
CA ALA A 312 -22.69 -19.55 17.77
C ALA A 312 -23.51 -18.27 17.62
N THR A 313 -23.31 -17.30 18.49
CA THR A 313 -23.86 -15.95 18.37
C THR A 313 -23.24 -15.16 17.23
N GLN A 314 -22.03 -15.55 16.80
CA GLN A 314 -21.30 -14.97 15.68
C GLN A 314 -20.67 -16.10 14.84
N PRO A 315 -21.12 -16.30 13.58
CA PRO A 315 -20.53 -17.31 12.70
C PRO A 315 -19.08 -16.96 12.35
N SER A 316 -18.20 -17.98 12.33
CA SER A 316 -16.79 -17.80 11.96
C SER A 316 -16.65 -17.45 10.48
N PHE A 317 -15.75 -16.50 10.17
CA PHE A 317 -15.43 -16.13 8.80
C PHE A 317 -14.50 -17.18 8.15
N ARG A 318 -14.62 -17.33 6.82
CA ARG A 318 -13.72 -18.15 5.99
C ARG A 318 -12.98 -17.28 4.99
N PHE A 319 -11.69 -17.58 4.76
CA PHE A 319 -10.94 -16.97 3.67
C PHE A 319 -11.37 -17.55 2.33
N ASN A 320 -12.15 -16.78 1.54
CA ASN A 320 -12.78 -17.26 0.32
C ASN A 320 -12.80 -16.20 -0.78
N LEU A 321 -13.01 -16.63 -2.03
CA LEU A 321 -13.10 -15.77 -3.20
C LEU A 321 -14.38 -14.93 -3.24
N GLY A 322 -15.42 -15.36 -2.52
CA GLY A 322 -16.79 -14.87 -2.64
C GLY A 322 -17.59 -15.63 -3.68
N VAL A 323 -18.80 -16.08 -3.30
CA VAL A 323 -19.65 -16.90 -4.16
C VAL A 323 -20.04 -16.15 -5.45
N ALA A 324 -20.42 -14.88 -5.35
CA ALA A 324 -20.72 -14.06 -6.52
C ALA A 324 -19.52 -13.91 -7.45
N GLN A 325 -18.32 -13.72 -6.88
CA GLN A 325 -17.09 -13.46 -7.60
C GLN A 325 -16.64 -14.69 -8.40
N TRP A 326 -16.58 -15.87 -7.78
CA TRP A 326 -16.15 -17.06 -8.51
C TRP A 326 -17.22 -17.58 -9.49
N LEU A 327 -18.52 -17.45 -9.20
CA LEU A 327 -19.60 -17.76 -10.15
C LEU A 327 -19.53 -16.84 -11.38
N ALA A 328 -19.34 -15.53 -11.18
CA ALA A 328 -19.17 -14.59 -12.28
C ALA A 328 -17.88 -14.88 -13.07
N GLY A 329 -16.78 -15.20 -12.37
CA GLY A 329 -15.52 -15.63 -13.01
C GLY A 329 -15.70 -16.88 -13.88
N LEU A 330 -16.43 -17.89 -13.37
CA LEU A 330 -16.78 -19.10 -14.13
C LEU A 330 -17.64 -18.77 -15.37
N LEU A 331 -18.64 -17.90 -15.23
CA LEU A 331 -19.41 -17.39 -16.37
C LEU A 331 -18.48 -16.72 -17.41
N GLY A 332 -17.52 -15.91 -16.95
CA GLY A 332 -16.51 -15.30 -17.81
C GLY A 332 -15.66 -16.33 -18.54
N LEU A 333 -15.18 -17.37 -17.85
CA LEU A 333 -14.42 -18.48 -18.47
C LEU A 333 -15.24 -19.23 -19.51
N VAL A 334 -16.48 -19.59 -19.19
CA VAL A 334 -17.37 -20.31 -20.11
C VAL A 334 -17.66 -19.47 -21.35
N THR A 335 -18.02 -18.21 -21.19
CA THR A 335 -18.32 -17.33 -22.32
C THR A 335 -17.08 -17.01 -23.15
N LEU A 336 -15.88 -16.97 -22.54
CA LEU A 336 -14.62 -16.83 -23.25
C LEU A 336 -14.31 -18.08 -24.09
N ALA A 337 -14.45 -19.27 -23.50
CA ALA A 337 -14.24 -20.56 -24.16
C ALA A 337 -15.20 -20.76 -25.36
N LEU A 338 -16.45 -20.33 -25.21
CA LEU A 338 -17.45 -20.36 -26.28
C LEU A 338 -17.23 -19.24 -27.32
N GLY A 339 -16.24 -18.41 -27.14
CA GLY A 339 -15.90 -17.33 -28.06
C GLY A 339 -16.91 -16.18 -28.11
N LEU A 340 -17.72 -16.01 -27.05
CA LEU A 340 -18.78 -15.00 -26.99
C LEU A 340 -18.29 -13.62 -26.50
N VAL A 341 -17.18 -13.58 -25.74
CA VAL A 341 -16.63 -12.37 -25.14
C VAL A 341 -16.04 -11.45 -26.22
N ARG A 342 -16.40 -10.20 -26.19
CA ARG A 342 -15.69 -9.15 -26.94
C ARG A 342 -14.33 -8.92 -26.30
N ARG A 343 -13.31 -8.47 -27.06
CA ARG A 343 -11.94 -8.28 -26.56
C ARG A 343 -11.40 -9.54 -25.85
N ARG A 344 -11.40 -10.64 -26.60
CA ARG A 344 -10.97 -11.97 -26.11
C ARG A 344 -9.55 -11.96 -25.56
N VAL A 345 -8.65 -11.19 -26.20
CA VAL A 345 -7.24 -11.11 -25.82
C VAL A 345 -7.08 -10.54 -24.42
N GLU A 346 -7.82 -9.46 -24.11
CA GLU A 346 -7.83 -8.86 -22.79
C GLU A 346 -8.48 -9.78 -21.75
N ALA A 347 -9.64 -10.37 -22.08
CA ALA A 347 -10.33 -11.31 -21.19
C ALA A 347 -9.47 -12.55 -20.89
N PHE A 348 -8.71 -13.04 -21.85
CA PHE A 348 -7.80 -14.17 -21.66
C PHE A 348 -6.68 -13.85 -20.67
N PHE A 349 -6.13 -12.62 -20.71
CA PHE A 349 -5.18 -12.17 -19.70
C PHE A 349 -5.76 -12.29 -18.28
N PHE A 350 -6.96 -11.74 -18.06
CA PHE A 350 -7.59 -11.77 -16.74
C PHE A 350 -7.93 -13.20 -16.30
N ALA A 351 -8.35 -14.06 -17.22
CA ALA A 351 -8.58 -15.48 -16.95
C ALA A 351 -7.30 -16.20 -16.51
N THR A 352 -6.21 -16.00 -17.27
CA THR A 352 -4.91 -16.62 -16.96
C THR A 352 -4.37 -16.11 -15.62
N MET A 353 -4.38 -14.79 -15.40
CA MET A 353 -3.87 -14.22 -14.14
C MET A 353 -4.75 -14.62 -12.95
N ALA A 354 -6.07 -14.72 -13.11
CA ALA A 354 -6.95 -15.21 -12.04
C ALA A 354 -6.60 -16.66 -11.65
N LEU A 355 -6.37 -17.54 -12.62
CA LEU A 355 -5.97 -18.92 -12.36
C LEU A 355 -4.60 -18.98 -11.66
N VAL A 356 -3.63 -18.20 -12.12
CA VAL A 356 -2.30 -18.13 -11.49
C VAL A 356 -2.40 -17.64 -10.05
N VAL A 357 -3.14 -16.56 -9.81
CA VAL A 357 -3.29 -15.99 -8.46
C VAL A 357 -4.03 -16.94 -7.52
N VAL A 358 -5.08 -17.62 -8.01
CA VAL A 358 -5.79 -18.64 -7.23
C VAL A 358 -4.86 -19.82 -6.91
N ALA A 359 -4.07 -20.29 -7.87
CA ALA A 359 -3.10 -21.36 -7.64
C ALA A 359 -2.05 -20.98 -6.60
N LEU A 360 -1.55 -19.73 -6.63
CA LEU A 360 -0.57 -19.21 -5.66
C LEU A 360 -1.09 -19.21 -4.21
N MET A 361 -2.39 -19.21 -3.99
CA MET A 361 -2.99 -19.28 -2.65
C MET A 361 -3.13 -20.71 -2.12
N THR A 362 -2.92 -21.71 -2.95
CA THR A 362 -3.14 -23.13 -2.59
C THR A 362 -1.82 -23.84 -2.29
N PRO A 363 -1.85 -24.98 -1.56
CA PRO A 363 -0.66 -25.79 -1.31
C PRO A 363 0.06 -26.26 -2.57
N LEU A 364 -0.57 -26.23 -3.74
CA LEU A 364 0.08 -26.57 -5.02
C LEU A 364 1.25 -25.63 -5.36
N ALA A 365 1.24 -24.41 -4.83
CA ALA A 365 2.29 -23.43 -5.07
C ALA A 365 3.46 -23.52 -4.08
N THR A 366 3.44 -24.41 -3.09
CA THR A 366 4.51 -24.56 -2.10
C THR A 366 5.91 -24.58 -2.72
N PRO A 367 6.20 -25.39 -3.78
CA PRO A 367 7.55 -25.40 -4.36
C PRO A 367 7.98 -24.05 -4.95
N LEU A 368 7.03 -23.26 -5.45
CA LEU A 368 7.33 -21.90 -5.96
C LEU A 368 7.61 -20.93 -4.82
N TRP A 369 6.85 -21.00 -3.73
CA TRP A 369 7.05 -20.15 -2.56
C TRP A 369 8.41 -20.44 -1.89
N GLU A 370 8.84 -21.68 -1.86
CA GLU A 370 10.15 -22.07 -1.34
C GLU A 370 11.31 -21.68 -2.27
N ALA A 371 11.09 -21.76 -3.60
CA ALA A 371 12.14 -21.49 -4.58
C ALA A 371 12.41 -20.00 -4.78
N VAL A 372 11.43 -19.11 -4.54
CA VAL A 372 11.55 -17.68 -4.80
C VAL A 372 11.81 -16.94 -3.47
N PRO A 373 13.03 -16.42 -3.23
CA PRO A 373 13.48 -15.98 -1.91
C PRO A 373 12.67 -14.85 -1.27
N PHE A 374 11.89 -14.08 -2.04
CA PHE A 374 11.09 -12.98 -1.50
C PHE A 374 9.62 -13.35 -1.26
N LEU A 375 9.11 -14.48 -1.78
CA LEU A 375 7.74 -14.90 -1.56
C LEU A 375 7.42 -15.17 -0.08
N PRO A 376 8.30 -15.80 0.73
CA PRO A 376 8.05 -16.00 2.16
C PRO A 376 7.72 -14.71 2.92
N TYR A 377 8.24 -13.57 2.49
CA TYR A 377 7.91 -12.27 3.11
C TYR A 377 6.44 -11.87 2.95
N PHE A 378 5.70 -12.44 2.01
CA PHE A 378 4.24 -12.25 1.93
C PHE A 378 3.52 -12.88 3.12
N GLN A 379 4.13 -13.84 3.81
CA GLN A 379 3.64 -14.47 5.05
C GLN A 379 2.33 -15.24 4.86
N PHE A 380 1.37 -14.62 4.21
CA PHE A 380 0.00 -15.09 4.10
C PHE A 380 -0.44 -15.19 2.63
N PRO A 381 -0.42 -16.38 2.01
CA PRO A 381 -0.91 -16.58 0.64
C PRO A 381 -2.33 -16.05 0.40
N TRP A 382 -3.20 -16.10 1.40
CA TRP A 382 -4.57 -15.58 1.31
C TRP A 382 -4.67 -14.05 1.11
N ARG A 383 -3.61 -13.26 1.32
CA ARG A 383 -3.57 -11.83 0.92
C ARG A 383 -3.86 -11.62 -0.57
N LEU A 384 -3.52 -12.61 -1.39
CA LEU A 384 -3.77 -12.57 -2.83
C LEU A 384 -5.27 -12.62 -3.19
N LEU A 385 -6.18 -12.88 -2.22
CA LEU A 385 -7.64 -12.76 -2.42
C LEU A 385 -8.05 -11.38 -2.94
N GLY A 386 -7.38 -10.30 -2.50
CA GLY A 386 -7.62 -8.96 -2.99
C GLY A 386 -7.31 -8.80 -4.49
N ALA A 387 -6.20 -9.38 -4.94
CA ALA A 387 -5.84 -9.41 -6.35
C ALA A 387 -6.77 -10.32 -7.17
N ALA A 388 -7.09 -11.52 -6.65
CA ALA A 388 -8.03 -12.44 -7.28
C ALA A 388 -9.40 -11.78 -7.48
N ALA A 389 -9.87 -11.01 -6.51
CA ALA A 389 -11.14 -10.28 -6.59
C ALA A 389 -11.19 -9.32 -7.78
N ALA A 390 -10.12 -8.54 -8.02
CA ALA A 390 -10.05 -7.63 -9.17
C ALA A 390 -10.09 -8.40 -10.51
N LEU A 391 -9.30 -9.47 -10.61
CA LEU A 391 -9.18 -10.27 -11.82
C LEU A 391 -10.49 -10.99 -12.15
N LEU A 392 -11.13 -11.61 -11.15
CA LEU A 392 -12.43 -12.28 -11.30
C LEU A 392 -13.55 -11.28 -11.61
N ALA A 393 -13.53 -10.08 -11.02
CA ALA A 393 -14.52 -9.04 -11.28
C ALA A 393 -14.46 -8.56 -12.75
N VAL A 394 -13.26 -8.37 -13.31
CA VAL A 394 -13.11 -8.01 -14.74
C VAL A 394 -13.58 -9.14 -15.64
N LEU A 395 -13.14 -10.37 -15.38
CA LEU A 395 -13.51 -11.55 -16.16
C LEU A 395 -15.03 -11.81 -16.12
N GLY A 396 -15.62 -11.76 -14.91
CA GLY A 396 -17.05 -11.93 -14.71
C GLY A 396 -17.88 -10.84 -15.39
N ALA A 397 -17.44 -9.59 -15.33
CA ALA A 397 -18.10 -8.48 -16.01
C ALA A 397 -18.07 -8.63 -17.55
N ALA A 398 -16.95 -9.12 -18.10
CA ALA A 398 -16.84 -9.45 -19.52
C ALA A 398 -17.81 -10.58 -19.92
N GLY A 399 -17.98 -11.59 -19.05
CA GLY A 399 -18.97 -12.67 -19.25
C GLY A 399 -20.42 -12.19 -19.21
N VAL A 400 -20.74 -11.32 -18.25
CA VAL A 400 -22.07 -10.68 -18.16
C VAL A 400 -22.36 -9.81 -19.39
N ASP A 401 -21.38 -9.05 -19.89
CA ASP A 401 -21.54 -8.27 -21.13
C ASP A 401 -21.80 -9.18 -22.33
N ALA A 402 -21.08 -10.30 -22.44
CA ALA A 402 -21.29 -11.27 -23.51
C ALA A 402 -22.71 -11.84 -23.50
N LEU A 403 -23.22 -12.19 -22.32
CA LEU A 403 -24.59 -12.71 -22.16
C LEU A 403 -25.63 -11.62 -22.46
N ALA A 404 -25.46 -10.41 -21.93
CA ALA A 404 -26.35 -9.29 -22.21
C ALA A 404 -26.41 -8.94 -23.71
N THR A 405 -25.27 -9.03 -24.41
CA THR A 405 -25.18 -8.81 -25.85
C THR A 405 -25.93 -9.87 -26.64
N ARG A 406 -25.91 -11.14 -26.23
CA ARG A 406 -26.68 -12.22 -26.82
C ARG A 406 -28.19 -12.03 -26.67
N LEU A 407 -28.61 -11.40 -25.58
CA LEU A 407 -30.01 -11.09 -25.30
C LEU A 407 -30.49 -9.75 -25.88
N ALA A 408 -29.65 -9.06 -26.66
CA ALA A 408 -29.91 -7.69 -27.14
C ALA A 408 -31.20 -7.57 -27.99
N ALA A 409 -31.60 -8.64 -28.68
CA ALA A 409 -32.90 -8.70 -29.42
C ALA A 409 -34.14 -8.60 -28.50
N ARG A 410 -33.95 -8.81 -27.20
CA ARG A 410 -35.02 -8.73 -26.16
C ARG A 410 -34.57 -7.74 -25.07
N PRO A 411 -34.80 -6.42 -25.23
CA PRO A 411 -34.19 -5.38 -24.38
C PRO A 411 -34.40 -5.57 -22.88
N ARG A 412 -35.61 -6.06 -22.46
CA ARG A 412 -35.91 -6.33 -21.05
C ARG A 412 -35.06 -7.49 -20.51
N LEU A 413 -34.89 -8.56 -21.28
CA LEU A 413 -34.07 -9.71 -20.88
C LEU A 413 -32.58 -9.38 -20.89
N ALA A 414 -32.12 -8.49 -21.76
CA ALA A 414 -30.73 -8.05 -21.83
C ALA A 414 -30.25 -7.26 -20.58
N LEU A 415 -31.18 -6.74 -19.77
CA LEU A 415 -30.88 -6.10 -18.50
C LEU A 415 -30.66 -7.10 -17.36
N LEU A 416 -31.28 -8.29 -17.42
CA LEU A 416 -31.26 -9.26 -16.32
C LEU A 416 -29.84 -9.70 -15.92
N PRO A 417 -28.91 -10.03 -16.84
CA PRO A 417 -27.54 -10.39 -16.47
C PRO A 417 -26.82 -9.26 -15.70
N THR A 418 -27.03 -8.00 -16.14
CA THR A 418 -26.42 -6.83 -15.48
C THR A 418 -27.01 -6.64 -14.07
N LEU A 419 -28.34 -6.69 -13.94
CA LEU A 419 -29.03 -6.56 -12.66
C LEU A 419 -28.62 -7.69 -11.69
N ALA A 420 -28.57 -8.92 -12.18
CA ALA A 420 -28.11 -10.06 -11.38
C ALA A 420 -26.63 -9.91 -10.97
N GLY A 421 -25.77 -9.48 -11.91
CA GLY A 421 -24.34 -9.26 -11.66
C GLY A 421 -24.05 -8.13 -10.66
N VAL A 422 -24.96 -7.17 -10.50
CA VAL A 422 -24.87 -6.13 -9.47
C VAL A 422 -25.56 -6.60 -8.16
N ALA A 423 -26.77 -7.15 -8.25
CA ALA A 423 -27.56 -7.47 -7.07
C ALA A 423 -26.99 -8.66 -6.27
N LEU A 424 -26.47 -9.69 -6.95
CA LEU A 424 -25.99 -10.91 -6.28
C LEU A 424 -24.84 -10.63 -5.31
N PRO A 425 -23.74 -9.91 -5.67
CA PRO A 425 -22.69 -9.59 -4.72
C PRO A 425 -23.20 -8.73 -3.57
N LEU A 426 -24.10 -7.76 -3.80
CA LEU A 426 -24.70 -6.96 -2.74
C LEU A 426 -25.50 -7.81 -1.75
N LEU A 427 -26.36 -8.69 -2.25
CA LEU A 427 -27.21 -9.55 -1.40
C LEU A 427 -26.37 -10.50 -0.55
N LEU A 428 -25.35 -11.13 -1.14
CA LEU A 428 -24.45 -12.04 -0.42
C LEU A 428 -23.54 -11.30 0.57
N ALA A 429 -23.31 -10.01 0.36
CA ALA A 429 -22.50 -9.16 1.23
C ALA A 429 -23.30 -8.54 2.40
N LEU A 430 -24.63 -8.59 2.40
CA LEU A 430 -25.47 -8.01 3.45
C LEU A 430 -25.05 -8.43 4.87
N PRO A 431 -24.80 -9.71 5.17
CA PRO A 431 -24.36 -10.12 6.49
C PRO A 431 -23.02 -9.49 6.91
N LEU A 432 -22.12 -9.26 5.95
CA LEU A 432 -20.82 -8.64 6.19
C LEU A 432 -20.89 -7.11 6.33
N SER A 433 -21.99 -6.49 5.91
CA SER A 433 -22.23 -5.05 6.03
C SER A 433 -22.79 -4.64 7.41
N GLN A 434 -23.03 -5.62 8.28
CA GLN A 434 -23.50 -5.40 9.66
C GLN A 434 -22.57 -6.09 10.66
N PRO A 435 -21.30 -5.63 10.77
CA PRO A 435 -20.37 -6.23 11.72
C PRO A 435 -20.83 -5.97 13.16
N ALA A 436 -20.30 -6.73 14.10
CA ALA A 436 -20.50 -6.52 15.53
C ALA A 436 -20.22 -5.06 15.94
N PRO A 437 -20.81 -4.57 17.05
CA PRO A 437 -20.50 -3.24 17.58
C PRO A 437 -18.99 -3.06 17.81
N TRP A 438 -18.48 -1.89 17.46
CA TRP A 438 -17.07 -1.55 17.71
C TRP A 438 -16.92 -0.86 19.05
N GLN A 439 -15.93 -1.27 19.83
CA GLN A 439 -15.59 -0.57 21.07
C GLN A 439 -15.02 0.81 20.77
N PRO A 440 -15.20 1.80 21.65
CA PRO A 440 -14.53 3.09 21.51
C PRO A 440 -13.02 2.90 21.45
N PHE A 441 -12.36 3.48 20.46
CA PHE A 441 -10.91 3.37 20.32
C PHE A 441 -10.19 4.03 21.52
N GLY A 442 -10.79 5.05 22.11
CA GLY A 442 -10.23 5.85 23.20
C GLY A 442 -9.29 6.95 22.68
N GLU A 443 -8.62 7.65 23.59
CA GLU A 443 -7.71 8.73 23.22
C GLU A 443 -6.49 8.22 22.46
N VAL A 444 -6.07 8.96 21.44
CA VAL A 444 -4.86 8.72 20.69
C VAL A 444 -3.80 9.71 21.15
N ASN A 445 -2.90 9.25 22.00
CA ASN A 445 -1.78 10.05 22.49
C ASN A 445 -0.57 9.16 22.82
N THR A 446 0.59 9.77 23.00
CA THR A 446 1.86 9.07 23.25
C THR A 446 1.84 8.28 24.56
N LEU A 447 1.13 8.79 25.59
CA LEU A 447 1.00 8.07 26.88
C LEU A 447 0.27 6.74 26.70
N ARG A 448 -0.87 6.74 26.02
CA ARG A 448 -1.63 5.51 25.76
C ARG A 448 -0.82 4.52 24.91
N MET A 449 -0.12 4.99 23.91
CA MET A 449 0.78 4.17 23.11
C MET A 449 1.82 3.48 24.00
N SER A 450 2.48 4.22 24.89
CA SER A 450 3.44 3.66 25.84
C SER A 450 2.79 2.65 26.81
N GLN A 451 1.54 2.88 27.24
CA GLN A 451 0.79 1.93 28.09
C GLN A 451 0.51 0.62 27.36
N ILE A 452 0.17 0.66 26.07
CA ILE A 452 -0.07 -0.53 25.25
C ILE A 452 1.24 -1.29 25.03
N GLU A 453 2.34 -0.61 24.75
CA GLU A 453 3.67 -1.22 24.68
C GLU A 453 4.03 -1.91 26.02
N ASN A 454 3.73 -1.26 27.15
CA ASN A 454 3.97 -1.81 28.48
C ASN A 454 3.10 -3.05 28.79
N SER A 455 1.93 -3.18 28.17
CA SER A 455 1.08 -4.37 28.32
C SER A 455 1.64 -5.60 27.59
N GLY A 456 2.66 -5.43 26.76
CA GLY A 456 3.25 -6.48 25.93
C GLY A 456 2.43 -6.84 24.70
N ARG A 457 1.36 -6.09 24.38
CA ARG A 457 0.51 -6.36 23.23
C ARG A 457 1.28 -6.16 21.91
N TRP A 458 2.09 -5.12 21.79
CA TRP A 458 3.03 -4.88 20.71
C TRP A 458 4.12 -3.89 21.15
N LEU A 459 5.24 -3.85 20.42
CA LEU A 459 6.34 -2.91 20.62
C LEU A 459 6.66 -2.22 19.28
N GLY A 460 6.94 -0.91 19.33
CA GLY A 460 7.26 -0.14 18.12
C GLY A 460 6.17 -0.17 17.04
N THR A 461 4.92 -0.40 17.43
CA THR A 461 3.78 -0.61 16.51
C THR A 461 3.95 -1.81 15.58
N THR A 462 4.60 -2.87 16.05
CA THR A 462 4.69 -4.16 15.38
C THR A 462 4.43 -5.29 16.38
N SER A 463 3.87 -6.41 15.91
CA SER A 463 3.54 -7.56 16.78
C SER A 463 4.75 -8.44 17.10
N THR A 464 5.82 -8.36 16.35
CA THR A 464 6.97 -9.27 16.41
C THR A 464 8.32 -8.56 16.46
N ALA A 465 8.35 -7.30 16.90
CA ALA A 465 9.57 -6.50 16.92
C ALA A 465 10.28 -6.41 15.54
N ASP A 466 9.51 -6.39 14.46
CA ASP A 466 10.01 -6.19 13.11
C ASP A 466 10.82 -4.90 13.03
N TYR A 467 11.86 -4.87 12.22
CA TYR A 467 12.71 -3.67 12.02
C TYR A 467 13.45 -3.17 13.26
N VAL A 468 13.64 -3.98 14.29
CA VAL A 468 14.56 -3.64 15.39
C VAL A 468 15.97 -3.42 14.79
N PRO A 469 16.69 -2.35 15.19
CA PRO A 469 18.03 -2.13 14.68
C PRO A 469 18.93 -3.36 14.87
N ALA A 470 19.71 -3.70 13.85
CA ALA A 470 20.57 -4.89 13.87
C ALA A 470 21.66 -4.83 14.96
N THR A 471 21.89 -3.65 15.55
CA THR A 471 22.79 -3.42 16.67
C THR A 471 22.22 -3.89 18.02
N VAL A 472 20.92 -4.19 18.08
CA VAL A 472 20.22 -4.64 19.31
C VAL A 472 20.28 -6.16 19.37
N GLU A 473 21.08 -6.70 20.26
CA GLU A 473 21.21 -8.14 20.53
C GLU A 473 20.19 -8.60 21.59
N MET A 474 19.85 -7.69 22.52
CA MET A 474 18.87 -7.92 23.58
C MET A 474 17.98 -6.68 23.73
N LEU A 475 16.67 -6.90 23.69
CA LEU A 475 15.70 -5.81 23.85
C LEU A 475 15.81 -5.20 25.24
N PRO A 476 16.02 -3.86 25.36
CA PRO A 476 16.08 -3.22 26.65
C PRO A 476 14.71 -3.17 27.31
N PRO A 477 14.65 -3.23 28.65
CA PRO A 477 13.39 -3.15 29.39
C PRO A 477 12.81 -1.73 29.34
N ARG A 478 11.50 -1.61 29.63
CA ARG A 478 10.88 -0.33 29.96
C ARG A 478 11.62 0.35 31.14
N ARG A 479 11.88 1.64 30.99
CA ARG A 479 12.47 2.47 32.07
C ARG A 479 11.49 3.56 32.49
N PRO A 480 11.17 3.68 33.81
CA PRO A 480 10.24 4.71 34.30
C PRO A 480 10.61 6.11 33.85
N GLN A 481 11.87 6.51 33.93
CA GLN A 481 12.35 7.83 33.53
C GLN A 481 12.08 8.19 32.06
N MET A 482 11.89 7.20 31.19
CA MET A 482 11.59 7.42 29.78
C MET A 482 10.09 7.50 29.48
N VAL A 483 9.27 6.80 30.25
CA VAL A 483 7.83 6.69 29.95
C VAL A 483 6.94 7.44 30.94
N ASP A 484 7.34 7.60 32.20
CA ASP A 484 6.53 8.27 33.22
C ASP A 484 6.39 9.80 32.96
N PRO A 485 7.40 10.52 32.44
CA PRO A 485 7.23 11.93 32.05
C PRO A 485 6.14 12.17 31.03
N LEU A 486 5.82 11.18 30.17
CA LEU A 486 4.75 11.30 29.18
C LEU A 486 3.38 11.54 29.81
N ALA A 487 3.14 11.08 31.03
CA ALA A 487 1.92 11.33 31.77
C ALA A 487 1.73 12.83 32.14
N LEU A 488 2.84 13.56 32.18
CA LEU A 488 2.89 14.99 32.46
C LEU A 488 3.04 15.85 31.19
N GLY A 489 3.00 15.19 30.00
CA GLY A 489 3.26 15.86 28.73
C GLY A 489 4.72 16.28 28.54
N LEU A 490 5.63 15.72 29.33
CA LEU A 490 7.07 15.98 29.26
C LEU A 490 7.79 14.99 28.34
N PRO A 491 8.91 15.39 27.71
CA PRO A 491 9.70 14.50 26.88
C PRO A 491 10.35 13.38 27.72
N PRO A 492 10.65 12.21 27.07
CA PRO A 492 11.40 11.13 27.72
C PRO A 492 12.80 11.58 28.17
N ASP A 493 13.21 11.20 29.37
CA ASP A 493 14.58 11.37 29.81
C ASP A 493 15.44 10.20 29.31
N ARG A 494 16.23 10.47 28.26
CA ARG A 494 17.10 9.49 27.59
C ARG A 494 18.50 9.40 28.19
N VAL A 495 18.81 10.09 29.27
CA VAL A 495 20.14 10.07 29.89
C VAL A 495 20.26 8.88 30.84
N ASN A 496 21.31 8.09 30.73
CA ASN A 496 21.63 7.09 31.75
C ASN A 496 22.38 7.75 32.91
N HIS A 497 21.62 8.29 33.86
CA HIS A 497 22.17 8.95 35.05
C HIS A 497 22.98 7.99 35.95
N GLU A 498 22.64 6.71 36.00
CA GLU A 498 23.33 5.72 36.82
C GLU A 498 24.79 5.46 36.36
N ALA A 499 25.06 5.69 35.08
CA ALA A 499 26.39 5.51 34.51
C ALA A 499 27.25 6.79 34.54
N MET A 500 26.74 7.88 35.12
CA MET A 500 27.46 9.15 35.20
C MET A 500 28.41 9.16 36.40
N PRO A 501 29.55 9.83 36.31
CA PRO A 501 30.44 10.04 37.48
C PRO A 501 29.82 11.00 38.48
N ASP A 502 30.18 10.84 39.75
CA ASP A 502 29.75 11.76 40.80
C ASP A 502 30.09 13.21 40.46
N GLY A 503 29.10 14.10 40.64
CA GLY A 503 29.21 15.52 40.34
C GLY A 503 29.04 15.89 38.86
N ALA A 504 28.80 14.93 37.98
CA ALA A 504 28.41 15.26 36.59
C ALA A 504 26.92 15.60 36.52
N THR A 505 26.58 16.58 35.69
CA THR A 505 25.19 16.95 35.43
C THR A 505 24.93 16.97 33.94
N VAL A 506 23.71 16.58 33.54
CA VAL A 506 23.25 16.64 32.15
C VAL A 506 21.84 17.20 32.12
N VAL A 507 21.63 18.26 31.33
CA VAL A 507 20.32 18.86 31.08
C VAL A 507 19.99 18.70 29.61
N ALA A 508 18.88 18.02 29.30
CA ALA A 508 18.43 17.79 27.94
C ALA A 508 17.51 18.93 27.48
N GLU A 509 17.78 19.46 26.28
CA GLU A 509 16.94 20.41 25.55
C GLU A 509 16.49 19.75 24.24
N VAL A 510 15.18 19.50 24.10
CA VAL A 510 14.62 18.99 22.84
C VAL A 510 14.42 20.16 21.88
N VAL A 511 15.34 20.33 20.93
CA VAL A 511 15.30 21.40 19.93
C VAL A 511 14.24 21.12 18.85
N ARG A 512 14.17 19.85 18.41
CA ARG A 512 13.16 19.30 17.48
C ARG A 512 12.94 17.82 17.83
N PRO A 513 11.88 17.20 17.34
CA PRO A 513 11.60 15.78 17.64
C PRO A 513 12.78 14.83 17.39
N LEU A 514 13.62 15.13 16.40
CA LEU A 514 14.81 14.34 16.02
C LEU A 514 16.14 15.06 16.30
N THR A 515 16.15 16.05 17.19
CA THR A 515 17.36 16.79 17.58
C THR A 515 17.30 17.15 19.05
N THR A 516 18.21 16.61 19.85
CA THR A 516 18.33 16.91 21.28
C THR A 516 19.74 17.44 21.57
N ARG A 517 19.83 18.51 22.33
CA ARG A 517 21.07 19.03 22.93
C ARG A 517 21.12 18.63 24.38
N TYR A 518 22.28 18.17 24.81
CA TYR A 518 22.60 17.85 26.18
C TYR A 518 23.66 18.81 26.66
N HIS A 519 23.32 19.67 27.63
CA HIS A 519 24.27 20.52 28.32
C HIS A 519 24.90 19.70 29.44
N VAL A 520 26.17 19.42 29.32
CA VAL A 520 26.91 18.46 30.17
C VAL A 520 27.97 19.22 30.97
N SER A 521 27.92 19.09 32.30
CA SER A 521 29.02 19.49 33.20
C SER A 521 29.72 18.24 33.69
N ALA A 522 30.99 18.06 33.38
CA ALA A 522 31.72 16.83 33.62
C ALA A 522 32.98 17.09 34.49
N PRO A 523 33.05 16.59 35.74
CA PRO A 523 34.23 16.74 36.61
C PRO A 523 35.45 15.97 36.10
N LYS A 524 35.23 14.97 35.24
CA LYS A 524 36.24 14.18 34.53
C LYS A 524 35.64 13.65 33.23
N GLN A 525 36.50 13.27 32.31
CA GLN A 525 36.09 12.61 31.08
C GLN A 525 35.25 11.35 31.37
N PHE A 526 34.14 11.18 30.70
CA PHE A 526 33.29 10.02 30.85
C PHE A 526 32.53 9.63 29.56
N ARG A 527 31.93 8.46 29.58
CA ARG A 527 31.06 7.95 28.52
C ARG A 527 29.61 8.28 28.84
N LEU A 528 29.03 9.25 28.12
CA LEU A 528 27.60 9.56 28.18
C LEU A 528 26.83 8.49 27.40
N ARG A 529 26.06 7.67 28.09
CA ARG A 529 25.20 6.65 27.51
C ARG A 529 23.78 7.20 27.40
N LEU A 530 23.19 7.10 26.20
CA LEU A 530 21.83 7.55 25.92
C LEU A 530 20.92 6.35 25.70
N TYR A 531 19.73 6.36 26.28
CA TYR A 531 18.68 5.38 26.04
C TYR A 531 18.00 5.64 24.70
N GLN A 532 18.78 5.46 23.66
CA GLN A 532 18.39 5.63 22.28
C GLN A 532 19.11 4.60 21.41
N PHE A 533 18.38 3.87 20.61
CA PHE A 533 18.97 2.90 19.67
C PHE A 533 19.86 3.60 18.65
N ASP A 534 21.03 2.99 18.42
CA ASP A 534 21.89 3.35 17.31
C ASP A 534 21.29 2.85 15.99
N PHE A 535 21.27 3.73 15.00
CA PHE A 535 20.74 3.44 13.67
C PHE A 535 21.37 4.38 12.63
N PRO A 536 21.56 3.95 11.36
CA PRO A 536 22.11 4.81 10.33
C PRO A 536 21.33 6.12 10.17
N GLY A 537 22.05 7.23 10.28
CA GLY A 537 21.49 8.59 10.24
C GLY A 537 21.71 9.39 11.52
N TRP A 538 21.95 8.74 12.67
CA TRP A 538 22.31 9.45 13.88
C TRP A 538 23.70 10.08 13.74
N ARG A 539 23.79 11.34 14.11
CA ARG A 539 25.04 12.13 14.16
C ARG A 539 25.14 12.76 15.52
N VAL A 540 26.33 12.66 16.11
CA VAL A 540 26.63 13.27 17.40
C VAL A 540 27.75 14.29 17.22
N THR A 541 27.60 15.45 17.82
CA THR A 541 28.66 16.46 17.91
C THR A 541 28.89 16.83 19.36
N VAL A 542 30.15 17.16 19.72
CA VAL A 542 30.51 17.77 20.99
C VAL A 542 31.07 19.15 20.67
N ASP A 543 30.48 20.20 21.22
CA ASP A 543 30.79 21.62 20.93
C ASP A 543 30.84 21.94 19.43
N GLY A 544 29.88 21.34 18.67
CA GLY A 544 29.75 21.50 17.23
C GLY A 544 30.76 20.68 16.40
N GLN A 545 31.71 19.97 17.02
CA GLN A 545 32.65 19.10 16.31
C GLN A 545 32.10 17.65 16.24
N PRO A 546 32.21 16.97 15.09
CA PRO A 546 31.77 15.57 14.96
C PRO A 546 32.46 14.69 16.01
N ALA A 547 31.65 13.92 16.75
CA ALA A 547 32.12 12.97 17.73
C ALA A 547 31.86 11.53 17.25
N THR A 548 32.82 10.64 17.51
CA THR A 548 32.64 9.21 17.27
C THR A 548 31.73 8.62 18.34
N THR A 549 30.72 7.86 17.92
CA THR A 549 29.85 7.11 18.82
C THR A 549 30.40 5.70 19.05
N GLU A 550 30.28 5.22 20.29
CA GLU A 550 30.45 3.82 20.66
C GLU A 550 29.06 3.17 20.77
N LEU A 551 29.03 1.85 20.72
CA LEU A 551 27.80 1.07 20.87
C LEU A 551 27.76 0.42 22.26
N ALA A 552 26.75 0.74 23.07
CA ALA A 552 26.50 -0.01 24.31
C ALA A 552 25.82 -1.33 23.99
N ARG A 553 26.54 -2.42 24.15
CA ARG A 553 26.00 -3.79 23.99
C ARG A 553 25.50 -4.33 25.33
N PRO A 554 24.52 -5.23 25.33
CA PRO A 554 23.82 -5.85 24.17
C PRO A 554 22.62 -5.05 23.65
N GLU A 555 22.32 -3.89 24.23
CA GLU A 555 21.07 -3.14 23.98
C GLU A 555 21.13 -2.25 22.72
N GLY A 556 22.31 -2.11 22.09
CA GLY A 556 22.46 -1.33 20.86
C GLY A 556 22.27 0.18 21.03
N LEU A 557 22.69 0.75 22.18
CA LEU A 557 22.45 2.15 22.52
C LEU A 557 23.64 3.05 22.18
N ILE A 558 23.35 4.32 21.89
CA ILE A 558 24.35 5.35 21.58
C ILE A 558 25.15 5.70 22.84
N VAL A 559 26.48 5.69 22.71
CA VAL A 559 27.42 6.17 23.71
C VAL A 559 28.36 7.20 23.08
N VAL A 560 28.59 8.31 23.76
CA VAL A 560 29.53 9.35 23.31
C VAL A 560 30.53 9.69 24.40
N LEU A 561 31.80 9.86 24.05
CA LEU A 561 32.82 10.28 24.96
C LEU A 561 32.76 11.80 25.16
N VAL A 562 32.52 12.22 26.40
CA VAL A 562 32.49 13.66 26.78
C VAL A 562 33.76 14.00 27.56
N PRO A 563 34.51 15.01 27.16
CA PRO A 563 35.70 15.48 27.90
C PRO A 563 35.36 16.05 29.29
N GLN A 564 36.33 16.35 30.08
CA GLN A 564 36.19 17.11 31.32
C GLN A 564 35.85 18.56 31.02
N GLY A 565 34.87 19.14 31.73
CA GLY A 565 34.45 20.56 31.59
C GLY A 565 32.97 20.70 31.23
N GLU A 566 32.63 21.89 30.74
CA GLU A 566 31.31 22.24 30.26
C GLU A 566 31.25 21.99 28.74
N HIS A 567 30.30 21.15 28.29
CA HIS A 567 30.20 20.77 26.89
C HIS A 567 28.75 20.73 26.43
N VAL A 568 28.53 20.96 25.14
CA VAL A 568 27.22 20.76 24.48
C VAL A 568 27.33 19.57 23.55
N VAL A 569 26.59 18.50 23.90
CA VAL A 569 26.47 17.31 23.07
C VAL A 569 25.17 17.40 22.27
N GLU A 570 25.24 17.55 20.95
CA GLU A 570 24.06 17.53 20.08
C GLU A 570 23.93 16.17 19.40
N VAL A 571 22.75 15.54 19.54
CA VAL A 571 22.38 14.29 18.90
C VAL A 571 21.27 14.59 17.92
N ARG A 572 21.53 14.36 16.63
CA ARG A 572 20.62 14.70 15.52
C ARG A 572 20.48 13.55 14.52
N PHE A 573 19.25 13.29 14.10
CA PHE A 573 18.98 12.35 13.00
C PHE A 573 19.07 13.05 11.64
N GLY A 574 19.82 12.48 10.71
CA GLY A 574 20.08 13.06 9.39
C GLY A 574 19.91 12.05 8.25
N SER A 575 20.20 12.53 7.04
CA SER A 575 20.19 11.69 5.84
C SER A 575 21.45 10.82 5.75
N THR A 576 21.31 9.66 5.10
CA THR A 576 22.43 8.79 4.69
C THR A 576 22.70 8.95 3.20
N PRO A 577 23.85 8.48 2.67
CA PRO A 577 24.13 8.48 1.24
C PRO A 577 23.04 7.74 0.43
N ALA A 578 22.51 6.62 0.95
CA ALA A 578 21.42 5.85 0.33
C ALA A 578 20.15 6.68 0.19
N ARG A 579 19.76 7.40 1.24
CA ARG A 579 18.57 8.27 1.25
C ARG A 579 18.73 9.48 0.33
N THR A 580 19.96 10.06 0.28
CA THR A 580 20.25 11.17 -0.63
C THR A 580 20.18 10.72 -2.09
N LEU A 581 20.79 9.58 -2.43
CA LEU A 581 20.69 8.98 -3.77
C LEU A 581 19.24 8.74 -4.16
N ALA A 582 18.42 8.22 -3.24
CA ALA A 582 17.03 7.95 -3.49
C ALA A 582 16.21 9.21 -3.84
N TRP A 583 16.48 10.33 -3.17
CA TRP A 583 15.88 11.63 -3.51
C TRP A 583 16.35 12.16 -4.87
N VAL A 584 17.62 11.96 -5.23
CA VAL A 584 18.14 12.34 -6.57
C VAL A 584 17.43 11.56 -7.67
N VAL A 585 17.27 10.24 -7.48
CA VAL A 585 16.52 9.38 -8.44
C VAL A 585 15.07 9.84 -8.56
N THR A 586 14.41 10.14 -7.44
CA THR A 586 13.03 10.65 -7.43
C THR A 586 12.89 11.97 -8.16
N ALA A 587 13.80 12.92 -7.91
CA ALA A 587 13.80 14.22 -8.59
C ALA A 587 14.05 14.06 -10.11
N GLY A 588 14.97 13.21 -10.51
CA GLY A 588 15.23 12.87 -11.91
C GLY A 588 13.99 12.26 -12.59
N ALA A 589 13.32 11.31 -11.94
CA ALA A 589 12.09 10.70 -12.44
C ALA A 589 10.95 11.73 -12.59
N LEU A 590 10.82 12.65 -11.64
CA LEU A 590 9.81 13.72 -11.70
C LEU A 590 10.07 14.66 -12.90
N LEU A 591 11.31 15.07 -13.11
CA LEU A 591 11.70 15.91 -14.25
C LEU A 591 11.42 15.21 -15.58
N LEU A 592 11.83 13.93 -15.71
CA LEU A 592 11.58 13.15 -16.93
C LEU A 592 10.09 12.92 -17.18
N ALA A 593 9.29 12.69 -16.12
CA ALA A 593 7.85 12.57 -16.24
C ALA A 593 7.21 13.87 -16.75
N GLY A 594 7.68 15.03 -16.26
CA GLY A 594 7.26 16.34 -16.74
C GLY A 594 7.62 16.59 -18.21
N LEU A 595 8.86 16.27 -18.61
CA LEU A 595 9.31 16.40 -20.00
C LEU A 595 8.55 15.46 -20.95
N GLY A 596 8.22 14.24 -20.53
CA GLY A 596 7.43 13.31 -21.35
C GLY A 596 5.97 13.68 -21.52
N ALA A 597 5.47 14.68 -20.79
CA ALA A 597 4.12 15.20 -20.92
C ALA A 597 3.97 16.24 -22.05
N TRP A 598 5.07 16.77 -22.56
CA TRP A 598 5.13 17.74 -23.69
C TRP A 598 5.43 17.01 -24.99
#